data_48e2b68d71e5a90869f8ac3e186194b7
#
_entry.id   48e2b68d71e5a90869f8ac3e186194b7
#
_cell.length_a   1.000
_cell.length_b   1.000
_cell.length_c   1.000
_cell.angle_alpha   90.00
_cell.angle_beta   90.00
_cell.angle_gamma   90.00
#
_symmetry.space_group_name_H-M   'P 1'
#
loop_
_entity.id
_entity.type
_entity.pdbx_description
1 polymer ?
#
loop_
_entity_poly.entity_id
_entity_poly.type
_entity_poly.pdbx_seq_one_letter_code
_entity_poly.pdbx_strand_id
1 'polypeptide(L)'
;MRIIAGECRGRTLLAPPGQVTRPTADRVRQALFDTLAHASWAGADRLRGAHVLDGFAGTGALGLEALSRGAASALFVEHDRAALRCLRDNVRGCGLQDRAMIRACDMLRLPPRGGAAPADLVFLDPPYNHDLPTRALSVLERGGWLHAGTLIVVETAAAEAAPVPAPRLLLERRHGAACLYAWRHGVDDNG
;
A
#
# COMPACT_ATOMS: atom_id res chain seq x y z
N MET A 1 7.31 -10.16 -11.66
CA MET A 1 7.06 -8.83 -11.06
C MET A 1 8.38 -8.13 -10.81
N ARG A 2 8.50 -6.82 -11.01
CA ARG A 2 9.76 -6.07 -10.79
C ARG A 2 9.46 -4.66 -10.29
N ILE A 3 10.43 -4.04 -9.64
CA ILE A 3 10.39 -2.62 -9.28
C ILE A 3 10.46 -1.76 -10.56
N ILE A 4 9.58 -0.76 -10.64
CA ILE A 4 9.33 0.00 -11.86
C ILE A 4 10.25 1.22 -11.94
N ALA A 5 10.44 1.93 -10.82
CA ALA A 5 11.23 3.17 -10.78
C ALA A 5 12.02 3.31 -9.47
N GLY A 6 12.85 4.37 -9.40
CA GLY A 6 13.66 4.68 -8.22
C GLY A 6 14.97 3.91 -8.14
N GLU A 7 15.56 3.86 -6.96
CA GLU A 7 16.89 3.29 -6.70
C GLU A 7 16.99 1.78 -6.96
N CYS A 8 15.87 1.04 -6.80
CA CYS A 8 15.79 -0.40 -7.04
C CYS A 8 15.20 -0.76 -8.41
N ARG A 9 15.08 0.21 -9.35
CA ARG A 9 14.47 -0.02 -10.66
C ARG A 9 15.02 -1.27 -11.36
N GLY A 10 14.12 -2.09 -11.91
CA GLY A 10 14.43 -3.31 -12.64
C GLY A 10 14.68 -4.54 -11.76
N ARG A 11 14.79 -4.39 -10.44
CA ARG A 11 14.96 -5.51 -9.52
C ARG A 11 13.75 -6.43 -9.58
N THR A 12 13.99 -7.71 -9.85
CA THR A 12 12.95 -8.74 -9.84
C THR A 12 12.52 -9.07 -8.42
N LEU A 13 11.22 -9.12 -8.18
CA LEU A 13 10.63 -9.53 -6.90
C LEU A 13 10.21 -11.00 -6.97
N LEU A 14 10.58 -11.75 -5.94
CA LEU A 14 10.17 -13.13 -5.72
C LEU A 14 8.68 -13.17 -5.34
N ALA A 15 8.00 -14.23 -5.76
CA ALA A 15 6.62 -14.51 -5.39
C ALA A 15 6.50 -15.99 -4.98
N PRO A 16 5.52 -16.35 -4.13
CA PRO A 16 5.26 -17.73 -3.76
C PRO A 16 4.96 -18.58 -5.00
N PRO A 17 5.32 -19.87 -5.01
CA PRO A 17 4.97 -20.80 -6.07
C PRO A 17 3.45 -20.80 -6.32
N GLY A 18 3.03 -20.78 -7.59
CA GLY A 18 1.61 -20.78 -7.98
C GLY A 18 0.95 -19.41 -8.04
N GLN A 19 1.55 -18.36 -7.51
CA GLN A 19 1.12 -16.99 -7.76
C GLN A 19 1.74 -16.49 -9.07
N VAL A 20 0.97 -16.60 -10.15
CA VAL A 20 1.36 -16.04 -11.44
C VAL A 20 1.24 -14.53 -11.36
N THR A 21 2.37 -13.83 -11.36
CA THR A 21 2.41 -12.37 -11.48
C THR A 21 1.93 -11.98 -12.87
N ARG A 22 0.70 -11.47 -12.95
CA ARG A 22 0.12 -11.05 -14.24
C ARG A 22 0.79 -9.77 -14.72
N PRO A 23 1.14 -9.64 -16.01
CA PRO A 23 1.62 -8.38 -16.60
C PRO A 23 0.67 -7.19 -16.34
N THR A 24 -0.61 -7.46 -16.15
CA THR A 24 -1.63 -6.48 -15.79
C THR A 24 -1.35 -5.86 -14.42
N ALA A 25 -0.90 -6.64 -13.43
CA ALA A 25 -0.59 -6.13 -12.09
C ALA A 25 0.59 -5.12 -12.11
N ASP A 26 1.61 -5.36 -12.92
CA ASP A 26 2.73 -4.41 -13.09
C ASP A 26 2.25 -3.09 -13.73
N ARG A 27 1.33 -3.15 -14.72
CA ARG A 27 0.76 -1.95 -15.37
C ARG A 27 -0.14 -1.16 -14.40
N VAL A 28 -0.96 -1.85 -13.61
CA VAL A 28 -1.83 -1.19 -12.61
C VAL A 28 -0.98 -0.50 -11.55
N ARG A 29 0.05 -1.18 -11.04
CA ARG A 29 0.99 -0.59 -10.08
C ARG A 29 1.72 0.61 -10.70
N GLN A 30 2.20 0.53 -11.93
CA GLN A 30 2.79 1.67 -12.62
C GLN A 30 1.83 2.84 -12.68
N ALA A 31 0.60 2.63 -13.16
CA ALA A 31 -0.41 3.68 -13.28
C ALA A 31 -0.76 4.31 -11.92
N LEU A 32 -0.80 3.51 -10.85
CA LEU A 32 -0.99 4.02 -9.49
C LEU A 32 0.16 4.96 -9.09
N PHE A 33 1.40 4.51 -9.20
CA PHE A 33 2.55 5.31 -8.80
C PHE A 33 2.79 6.53 -9.68
N ASP A 34 2.45 6.46 -10.97
CA ASP A 34 2.45 7.62 -11.86
C ASP A 34 1.39 8.64 -11.43
N THR A 35 0.21 8.16 -11.03
CA THR A 35 -0.83 9.03 -10.46
C THR A 35 -0.36 9.67 -9.15
N LEU A 36 0.24 8.91 -8.23
CA LEU A 36 0.78 9.44 -6.96
C LEU A 36 1.92 10.45 -7.17
N ALA A 37 2.66 10.35 -8.28
CA ALA A 37 3.75 11.27 -8.61
C ALA A 37 3.28 12.57 -9.26
N HIS A 38 2.15 12.56 -9.98
CA HIS A 38 1.78 13.66 -10.87
C HIS A 38 0.39 14.26 -10.62
N ALA A 39 -0.49 13.58 -9.89
CA ALA A 39 -1.81 14.12 -9.61
C ALA A 39 -1.71 15.31 -8.64
N SER A 40 -2.39 16.41 -8.95
CA SER A 40 -2.39 17.63 -8.14
C SER A 40 -2.84 17.38 -6.70
N TRP A 41 -3.82 16.50 -6.51
CA TRP A 41 -4.31 16.10 -5.20
C TRP A 41 -3.33 15.22 -4.42
N ALA A 42 -2.39 14.52 -5.06
CA ALA A 42 -1.39 13.71 -4.34
C ALA A 42 -0.34 14.60 -3.64
N GLY A 43 -0.06 15.76 -4.19
CA GLY A 43 0.99 16.67 -3.74
C GLY A 43 2.34 16.35 -4.40
N ALA A 44 3.13 17.38 -4.65
CA ALA A 44 4.47 17.22 -5.17
C ALA A 44 5.33 16.37 -4.22
N ASP A 45 6.12 15.45 -4.77
CA ASP A 45 7.04 14.58 -4.00
C ASP A 45 6.39 13.76 -2.87
N ARG A 46 5.10 13.40 -3.01
CA ARG A 46 4.34 12.69 -1.97
C ARG A 46 5.05 11.44 -1.40
N LEU A 47 5.85 10.78 -2.18
CA LEU A 47 6.60 9.59 -1.76
C LEU A 47 7.91 9.94 -1.06
N ARG A 48 8.51 11.08 -1.36
CA ARG A 48 9.80 11.45 -0.79
C ARG A 48 9.66 11.74 0.71
N GLY A 49 10.41 11.00 1.50
CA GLY A 49 10.40 11.14 2.96
C GLY A 49 9.16 10.57 3.66
N ALA A 50 8.18 10.01 2.92
CA ALA A 50 6.95 9.48 3.48
C ALA A 50 7.16 8.23 4.33
N HIS A 51 6.38 8.10 5.40
CA HIS A 51 6.20 6.86 6.14
C HIS A 51 5.03 6.07 5.51
N VAL A 52 5.33 4.88 4.99
CA VAL A 52 4.38 4.05 4.26
C VAL A 52 3.93 2.87 5.12
N LEU A 53 2.65 2.52 5.06
CA LEU A 53 2.10 1.27 5.60
C LEU A 53 1.53 0.45 4.43
N ASP A 54 2.07 -0.74 4.21
CA ASP A 54 1.61 -1.71 3.22
C ASP A 54 0.90 -2.85 3.96
N GLY A 55 -0.41 -2.73 4.07
CA GLY A 55 -1.29 -3.71 4.71
C GLY A 55 -1.71 -4.78 3.70
N PHE A 56 -1.70 -6.05 4.13
CA PHE A 56 -1.82 -7.22 3.25
C PHE A 56 -0.67 -7.27 2.22
N ALA A 57 0.56 -7.02 2.69
CA ALA A 57 1.70 -6.69 1.84
C ALA A 57 2.10 -7.76 0.83
N GLY A 58 1.73 -9.02 1.04
CA GLY A 58 2.10 -10.10 0.16
C GLY A 58 3.61 -10.19 -0.04
N THR A 59 4.06 -9.97 -1.27
CA THR A 59 5.49 -9.94 -1.63
C THR A 59 6.16 -8.59 -1.36
N GLY A 60 5.42 -7.58 -0.90
CA GLY A 60 5.89 -6.23 -0.61
C GLY A 60 5.98 -5.31 -1.82
N ALA A 61 5.29 -5.62 -2.91
CA ALA A 61 5.48 -4.89 -4.16
C ALA A 61 5.14 -3.41 -4.09
N LEU A 62 4.11 -3.02 -3.34
CA LEU A 62 3.70 -1.62 -3.20
C LEU A 62 4.65 -0.85 -2.28
N GLY A 63 4.92 -1.37 -1.08
CA GLY A 63 5.82 -0.73 -0.14
C GLY A 63 7.27 -0.66 -0.65
N LEU A 64 7.78 -1.69 -1.34
CA LEU A 64 9.11 -1.68 -1.95
C LEU A 64 9.21 -0.69 -3.11
N GLU A 65 8.17 -0.55 -3.92
CA GLU A 65 8.12 0.49 -4.97
C GLU A 65 8.14 1.88 -4.35
N ALA A 66 7.39 2.10 -3.25
CA ALA A 66 7.39 3.39 -2.53
C ALA A 66 8.77 3.71 -1.94
N LEU A 67 9.41 2.74 -1.28
CA LEU A 67 10.79 2.88 -0.77
C LEU A 67 11.77 3.20 -1.89
N SER A 68 11.68 2.48 -3.01
CA SER A 68 12.53 2.71 -4.20
C SER A 68 12.38 4.11 -4.76
N ARG A 69 11.21 4.73 -4.63
CA ARG A 69 10.91 6.10 -5.07
C ARG A 69 11.19 7.17 -4.00
N GLY A 70 11.80 6.80 -2.87
CA GLY A 70 12.30 7.75 -1.87
C GLY A 70 11.47 7.87 -0.60
N ALA A 71 10.53 6.96 -0.32
CA ALA A 71 9.88 6.88 0.99
C ALA A 71 10.92 6.68 2.10
N ALA A 72 10.73 7.33 3.25
CA ALA A 72 11.65 7.24 4.38
C ALA A 72 11.63 5.85 5.00
N SER A 73 10.44 5.28 5.17
CA SER A 73 10.27 3.95 5.74
C SER A 73 9.00 3.28 5.21
N ALA A 74 8.96 1.95 5.30
CA ALA A 74 7.74 1.18 5.05
C ALA A 74 7.53 0.12 6.13
N LEU A 75 6.31 0.07 6.66
CA LEU A 75 5.82 -1.00 7.50
C LEU A 75 5.02 -1.96 6.63
N PHE A 76 5.47 -3.20 6.55
CA PHE A 76 4.78 -4.28 5.84
C PHE A 76 4.03 -5.15 6.85
N VAL A 77 2.74 -5.35 6.65
CA VAL A 77 1.91 -6.24 7.47
C VAL A 77 1.45 -7.42 6.63
N GLU A 78 1.90 -8.62 7.00
CA GLU A 78 1.59 -9.85 6.28
C GLU A 78 1.53 -11.03 7.25
N HIS A 79 0.66 -12.01 7.03
CA HIS A 79 0.53 -13.17 7.90
C HIS A 79 0.84 -14.50 7.19
N ASP A 80 0.75 -14.54 5.85
CA ASP A 80 1.07 -15.76 5.10
C ASP A 80 2.56 -16.06 5.15
N ARG A 81 2.90 -17.29 5.54
CA ARG A 81 4.31 -17.69 5.72
C ARG A 81 5.10 -17.71 4.43
N ALA A 82 4.47 -18.05 3.29
CA ALA A 82 5.16 -18.12 2.01
C ALA A 82 5.42 -16.69 1.47
N ALA A 83 4.43 -15.82 1.57
CA ALA A 83 4.56 -14.40 1.23
C ALA A 83 5.62 -13.71 2.09
N LEU A 84 5.63 -13.96 3.42
CA LEU A 84 6.63 -13.41 4.34
C LEU A 84 8.07 -13.82 3.99
N ARG A 85 8.29 -15.05 3.52
CA ARG A 85 9.62 -15.47 3.05
C ARG A 85 10.05 -14.65 1.84
N CYS A 86 9.16 -14.57 0.82
CA CYS A 86 9.42 -13.77 -0.37
C CYS A 86 9.63 -12.29 -0.04
N LEU A 87 8.80 -11.71 0.84
CA LEU A 87 8.92 -10.33 1.28
C LEU A 87 10.28 -10.04 1.91
N ARG A 88 10.75 -10.89 2.84
CA ARG A 88 12.08 -10.73 3.46
C ARG A 88 13.22 -10.81 2.45
N ASP A 89 13.11 -11.74 1.51
CA ASP A 89 14.11 -11.90 0.45
C ASP A 89 14.09 -10.72 -0.53
N ASN A 90 12.91 -10.19 -0.84
CA ASN A 90 12.75 -9.00 -1.68
C ASN A 90 13.32 -7.75 -1.01
N VAL A 91 13.02 -7.52 0.28
CA VAL A 91 13.61 -6.43 1.07
C VAL A 91 15.14 -6.51 1.04
N ARG A 92 15.68 -7.70 1.29
CA ARG A 92 17.12 -7.96 1.29
C ARG A 92 17.73 -7.78 -0.11
N GLY A 93 17.05 -8.30 -1.13
CA GLY A 93 17.46 -8.19 -2.52
C GLY A 93 17.50 -6.74 -3.03
N CYS A 94 16.68 -5.85 -2.46
CA CYS A 94 16.68 -4.42 -2.74
C CYS A 94 17.65 -3.61 -1.87
N GLY A 95 18.26 -4.21 -0.82
CA GLY A 95 19.12 -3.48 0.12
C GLY A 95 18.37 -2.48 1.00
N LEU A 96 17.09 -2.75 1.30
CA LEU A 96 16.18 -1.80 1.98
C LEU A 96 15.91 -2.15 3.45
N GLN A 97 16.73 -3.01 4.08
CA GLN A 97 16.48 -3.55 5.42
C GLN A 97 16.35 -2.45 6.48
N ASP A 98 17.14 -1.39 6.36
CA ASP A 98 17.16 -0.29 7.34
C ASP A 98 15.90 0.58 7.29
N ARG A 99 15.17 0.53 6.17
CA ARG A 99 13.93 1.31 5.95
C ARG A 99 12.66 0.46 5.92
N ALA A 100 12.79 -0.86 6.00
CA ALA A 100 11.69 -1.80 5.91
C ALA A 100 11.44 -2.51 7.25
N MET A 101 10.28 -2.31 7.83
CA MET A 101 9.82 -3.03 9.02
C MET A 101 8.77 -4.06 8.61
N ILE A 102 8.93 -5.31 9.02
CA ILE A 102 7.97 -6.39 8.73
C ILE A 102 7.28 -6.83 10.00
N ARG A 103 5.95 -6.74 10.04
CA ARG A 103 5.08 -7.28 11.07
C ARG A 103 4.41 -8.55 10.54
N ALA A 104 4.85 -9.71 11.06
CA ALA A 104 4.28 -11.01 10.72
C ALA A 104 3.00 -11.24 11.53
N CYS A 105 1.91 -10.59 11.17
CA CYS A 105 0.62 -10.70 11.84
C CYS A 105 -0.55 -10.45 10.87
N ASP A 106 -1.74 -10.88 11.28
CA ASP A 106 -2.98 -10.52 10.60
C ASP A 106 -3.18 -8.99 10.69
N MET A 107 -3.50 -8.35 9.56
CA MET A 107 -3.77 -6.91 9.47
C MET A 107 -4.88 -6.48 10.45
N LEU A 108 -5.88 -7.33 10.67
CA LEU A 108 -6.97 -7.05 11.60
C LEU A 108 -6.57 -7.16 13.07
N ARG A 109 -5.36 -7.63 13.35
CA ARG A 109 -4.76 -7.75 14.68
C ARG A 109 -3.48 -6.93 14.82
N LEU A 110 -3.26 -5.97 13.93
CA LEU A 110 -2.12 -5.07 14.02
C LEU A 110 -2.17 -4.32 15.35
N PRO A 111 -1.13 -4.42 16.21
CA PRO A 111 -1.12 -3.69 17.47
C PRO A 111 -1.02 -2.18 17.24
N PRO A 112 -1.38 -1.37 18.24
CA PRO A 112 -1.18 0.07 18.19
C PRO A 112 0.26 0.43 17.84
N ARG A 113 0.47 1.56 17.14
CA ARG A 113 1.78 1.97 16.63
C ARG A 113 2.83 2.22 17.72
N GLY A 114 2.39 2.49 18.95
CA GLY A 114 3.30 2.88 20.05
C GLY A 114 4.03 4.17 19.71
N GLY A 115 5.36 4.14 19.75
CA GLY A 115 6.23 5.29 19.41
C GLY A 115 6.58 5.43 17.92
N ALA A 116 6.08 4.55 17.03
CA ALA A 116 6.34 4.67 15.59
C ALA A 116 5.65 5.91 14.99
N ALA A 117 6.18 6.47 13.91
CA ALA A 117 5.51 7.54 13.18
C ALA A 117 4.17 7.04 12.58
N PRO A 118 3.12 7.87 12.54
CA PRO A 118 1.92 7.55 11.77
C PRO A 118 2.25 7.51 10.27
N ALA A 119 1.43 6.82 9.50
CA ALA A 119 1.64 6.68 8.06
C ALA A 119 1.17 7.92 7.30
N ASP A 120 2.01 8.39 6.37
CA ASP A 120 1.64 9.42 5.38
C ASP A 120 0.87 8.80 4.21
N LEU A 121 1.18 7.53 3.91
CA LEU A 121 0.56 6.77 2.82
C LEU A 121 0.28 5.34 3.28
N VAL A 122 -0.94 4.89 3.05
CA VAL A 122 -1.39 3.53 3.35
C VAL A 122 -1.83 2.85 2.07
N PHE A 123 -1.33 1.65 1.83
CA PHE A 123 -1.82 0.72 0.82
C PHE A 123 -2.57 -0.42 1.48
N LEU A 124 -3.76 -0.75 0.97
CA LEU A 124 -4.55 -1.92 1.36
C LEU A 124 -4.98 -2.66 0.08
N ASP A 125 -4.40 -3.85 -0.13
CA ASP A 125 -4.73 -4.76 -1.23
C ASP A 125 -5.14 -6.13 -0.64
N PRO A 126 -6.29 -6.20 0.05
CA PRO A 126 -6.75 -7.42 0.70
C PRO A 126 -7.31 -8.43 -0.32
N PRO A 127 -7.41 -9.71 0.04
CA PRO A 127 -8.25 -10.66 -0.69
C PRO A 127 -9.68 -10.13 -0.81
N TYR A 128 -10.32 -10.30 -1.98
CA TYR A 128 -11.66 -9.77 -2.25
C TYR A 128 -12.77 -10.43 -1.43
N ASN A 129 -13.92 -9.76 -1.29
CA ASN A 129 -15.19 -10.26 -0.76
C ASN A 129 -15.28 -10.51 0.75
N HIS A 130 -14.60 -9.73 1.60
CA HIS A 130 -14.60 -9.95 3.06
C HIS A 130 -14.74 -8.68 3.90
N ASP A 131 -15.15 -7.53 3.32
CA ASP A 131 -15.18 -6.22 4.02
C ASP A 131 -13.86 -5.91 4.76
N LEU A 132 -12.76 -6.49 4.27
CA LEU A 132 -11.44 -6.35 4.88
C LEU A 132 -10.92 -4.91 4.86
N PRO A 133 -11.14 -4.10 3.79
CA PRO A 133 -10.70 -2.71 3.79
C PRO A 133 -11.26 -1.91 4.96
N THR A 134 -12.58 -1.92 5.16
CA THR A 134 -13.26 -1.17 6.23
C THR A 134 -12.78 -1.61 7.61
N ARG A 135 -12.63 -2.92 7.81
CA ARG A 135 -12.14 -3.47 9.07
C ARG A 135 -10.68 -3.11 9.32
N ALA A 136 -9.83 -3.16 8.30
CA ALA A 136 -8.42 -2.75 8.40
C ALA A 136 -8.30 -1.26 8.73
N LEU A 137 -9.09 -0.40 8.07
CA LEU A 137 -9.15 1.04 8.37
C LEU A 137 -9.50 1.30 9.83
N SER A 138 -10.51 0.60 10.37
CA SER A 138 -10.87 0.71 11.80
C SER A 138 -9.74 0.28 12.74
N VAL A 139 -8.93 -0.71 12.36
CA VAL A 139 -7.74 -1.12 13.13
C VAL A 139 -6.66 -0.05 13.08
N LEU A 140 -6.39 0.50 11.90
CA LEU A 140 -5.38 1.56 11.71
C LEU A 140 -5.75 2.83 12.48
N GLU A 141 -7.01 3.22 12.44
CA GLU A 141 -7.52 4.40 13.13
C GLU A 141 -7.41 4.25 14.65
N ARG A 142 -7.96 3.17 15.22
CA ARG A 142 -7.86 2.88 16.66
C ARG A 142 -6.42 2.68 17.14
N GLY A 143 -5.56 2.15 16.27
CA GLY A 143 -4.13 1.94 16.57
C GLY A 143 -3.29 3.22 16.48
N GLY A 144 -3.85 4.35 16.05
CA GLY A 144 -3.15 5.62 15.87
C GLY A 144 -2.17 5.62 14.69
N TRP A 145 -2.37 4.70 13.72
CA TRP A 145 -1.53 4.61 12.54
C TRP A 145 -1.80 5.71 11.50
N LEU A 146 -2.99 6.35 11.57
CA LEU A 146 -3.43 7.41 10.66
C LEU A 146 -3.32 8.77 11.33
N HIS A 147 -3.06 9.80 10.53
CA HIS A 147 -3.16 11.22 10.92
C HIS A 147 -4.05 11.96 9.91
N ALA A 148 -4.49 13.18 10.25
CA ALA A 148 -5.22 14.01 9.30
C ALA A 148 -4.35 14.26 8.06
N GLY A 149 -4.89 13.92 6.87
CA GLY A 149 -4.17 14.02 5.61
C GLY A 149 -3.41 12.77 5.19
N THR A 150 -3.38 11.67 5.98
CA THR A 150 -2.89 10.36 5.51
C THR A 150 -3.60 10.00 4.20
N LEU A 151 -2.83 9.77 3.14
CA LEU A 151 -3.38 9.28 1.87
C LEU A 151 -3.60 7.77 1.96
N ILE A 152 -4.82 7.34 1.72
CA ILE A 152 -5.20 5.92 1.75
C ILE A 152 -5.50 5.47 0.33
N VAL A 153 -4.89 4.38 -0.07
CA VAL A 153 -5.11 3.70 -1.37
C VAL A 153 -5.58 2.29 -1.09
N VAL A 154 -6.73 1.93 -1.63
CA VAL A 154 -7.35 0.61 -1.43
C VAL A 154 -7.67 -0.02 -2.78
N GLU A 155 -7.32 -1.28 -2.94
CA GLU A 155 -7.84 -2.13 -4.02
C GLU A 155 -8.99 -3.00 -3.50
N THR A 156 -10.10 -3.06 -4.25
CA THR A 156 -11.23 -3.95 -3.98
C THR A 156 -11.65 -4.69 -5.26
N ALA A 157 -12.54 -5.66 -5.16
CA ALA A 157 -13.23 -6.15 -6.34
C ALA A 157 -14.11 -5.02 -6.93
N ALA A 158 -14.18 -4.95 -8.27
CA ALA A 158 -14.97 -3.92 -8.96
C ALA A 158 -16.49 -3.97 -8.66
N ALA A 159 -16.96 -5.08 -8.10
CA ALA A 159 -18.35 -5.26 -7.66
C ALA A 159 -18.58 -4.84 -6.20
N GLU A 160 -17.52 -4.57 -5.43
CA GLU A 160 -17.63 -4.10 -4.05
C GLU A 160 -17.93 -2.60 -4.01
N ALA A 161 -18.64 -2.15 -2.97
CA ALA A 161 -18.88 -0.73 -2.75
C ALA A 161 -17.56 0.01 -2.43
N ALA A 162 -17.50 1.28 -2.79
CA ALA A 162 -16.38 2.13 -2.39
C ALA A 162 -16.26 2.21 -0.86
N PRO A 163 -15.02 2.17 -0.30
CA PRO A 163 -14.82 2.19 1.15
C PRO A 163 -15.27 3.48 1.84
N VAL A 164 -15.45 4.55 1.06
CA VAL A 164 -15.90 5.87 1.53
C VAL A 164 -16.89 6.46 0.54
N PRO A 165 -17.75 7.43 0.95
CA PRO A 165 -18.66 8.11 0.04
C PRO A 165 -17.94 8.79 -1.14
N ALA A 166 -18.55 8.76 -2.32
CA ALA A 166 -17.98 9.29 -3.56
C ALA A 166 -17.43 10.72 -3.46
N PRO A 167 -18.09 11.69 -2.77
CA PRO A 167 -17.54 13.04 -2.63
C PRO A 167 -16.18 13.14 -1.93
N ARG A 168 -15.78 12.10 -1.20
CA ARG A 168 -14.48 12.04 -0.52
C ARG A 168 -13.38 11.37 -1.36
N LEU A 169 -13.71 10.80 -2.52
CA LEU A 169 -12.76 10.10 -3.36
C LEU A 169 -11.93 11.08 -4.20
N LEU A 170 -10.62 10.97 -4.09
CA LEU A 170 -9.65 11.63 -4.95
C LEU A 170 -9.37 10.79 -6.22
N LEU A 171 -9.55 9.49 -6.12
CA LEU A 171 -9.38 8.54 -7.21
C LEU A 171 -10.42 7.42 -7.10
N GLU A 172 -11.05 7.13 -8.23
CA GLU A 172 -11.73 5.87 -8.50
C GLU A 172 -11.28 5.40 -9.87
N ARG A 173 -10.67 4.23 -9.96
CA ARG A 173 -10.19 3.67 -11.23
C ARG A 173 -10.40 2.17 -11.31
N ARG A 174 -11.19 1.75 -12.28
CA ARG A 174 -11.45 0.33 -12.55
C ARG A 174 -10.38 -0.28 -13.45
N HIS A 175 -9.93 -1.49 -13.10
CA HIS A 175 -8.98 -2.30 -13.84
C HIS A 175 -9.47 -3.75 -13.91
N GLY A 176 -10.24 -4.08 -14.94
CA GLY A 176 -10.83 -5.42 -15.07
C GLY A 176 -11.77 -5.72 -13.90
N ALA A 177 -11.44 -6.76 -13.12
CA ALA A 177 -12.24 -7.19 -11.96
C ALA A 177 -11.90 -6.42 -10.66
N ALA A 178 -10.93 -5.48 -10.70
CA ALA A 178 -10.50 -4.69 -9.55
C ALA A 178 -10.89 -3.22 -9.70
N CYS A 179 -11.00 -2.52 -8.57
CA CYS A 179 -11.15 -1.06 -8.50
C CYS A 179 -10.18 -0.49 -7.47
N LEU A 180 -9.44 0.54 -7.87
CA LEU A 180 -8.59 1.33 -6.98
C LEU A 180 -9.31 2.58 -6.54
N TYR A 181 -9.29 2.81 -5.23
CA TYR A 181 -9.80 4.02 -4.59
C TYR A 181 -8.69 4.75 -3.87
N ALA A 182 -8.71 6.09 -3.86
CA ALA A 182 -7.84 6.88 -3.00
C ALA A 182 -8.59 8.05 -2.39
N TRP A 183 -8.27 8.38 -1.12
CA TRP A 183 -8.80 9.54 -0.40
C TRP A 183 -7.85 9.96 0.73
N ARG A 184 -8.10 11.15 1.33
CA ARG A 184 -7.38 11.59 2.52
C ARG A 184 -8.18 11.28 3.77
N HIS A 185 -7.51 10.74 4.79
CA HIS A 185 -8.09 10.52 6.10
C HIS A 185 -8.27 11.85 6.85
N GLY A 186 -9.44 12.04 7.48
CA GLY A 186 -9.68 13.18 8.38
C GLY A 186 -9.70 14.55 7.72
N VAL A 187 -9.76 14.62 6.38
CA VAL A 187 -9.93 15.88 5.64
C VAL A 187 -11.28 15.80 4.93
N ASP A 188 -12.19 16.69 5.28
CA ASP A 188 -13.39 16.93 4.48
C ASP A 188 -13.00 17.93 3.39
N ASP A 189 -12.96 17.47 2.14
CA ASP A 189 -12.70 18.34 0.97
C ASP A 189 -13.91 19.28 0.68
N ASN A 190 -14.31 20.05 1.70
CA ASN A 190 -15.23 21.18 1.57
C ASN A 190 -14.42 22.45 1.86
N GLY A 191 -13.61 22.86 0.89
CA GLY A 191 -12.89 24.11 0.91
C GLY A 191 -12.53 24.52 -0.50
#